data_382b3f93da068caa5d6f86c67df13254
#
_entry.id   382b3f93da068caa5d6f86c67df13254
#
_cell.length_a   1.000
_cell.length_b   1.000
_cell.length_c   1.000
_cell.angle_alpha   90.00
_cell.angle_beta   90.00
_cell.angle_gamma   90.00
#
_symmetry.space_group_name_H-M   'P 1'
#
loop_
_entity.id
_entity.type
_entity.pdbx_description
1 polymer ?
#
loop_
_entity_poly.entity_id
_entity_poly.type
_entity_poly.pdbx_seq_one_letter_code
_entity_poly.pdbx_strand_id
1 'polypeptide(L)'
;WTAKNGDPDKGATGTSAPLVVKDKVLIGISGGEFGVQCHVTAYDLKSGKQVWRAFSEGPDDQIMVDPEKTTVLGKPVGKDSSLKTWQGDQWKIGGGCTWGWMAYDPGLNLVYYGSGNPSTWNPKQRPGDNKWSMTIFARDADTGQAKWVYQMTPHDEWDFDGVNEMILSDQQIGGAARKLLTHFDRNGLGYTLDRATGELLVAEKYDPKVNWTSGVDMDKNSPTYGRPKVLDQYSTDKQGEDHNNKGICPAALGSKDEQPAAYSPETQLFYVPTNHVCMDYEPFKVSYTAGQPYVGATLSMYPPPGESNMGNFIAWDGKTGKIAWSNKEQFSVWSGALATAGGVVFYGTLEGYLKAVDAKTGKELYKFKTPSGIIGNVTTYEHGGKQYVAVLSGVGGWAGIGLAAGLPDPT
;
A
#
# COMPACT_ATOMS: atom_id res chain seq x y z
N TRP A 1 2.99 19.47 23.58
CA TRP A 1 1.54 19.34 23.40
C TRP A 1 1.12 17.89 23.18
N THR A 2 -0.15 17.62 23.42
CA THR A 2 -0.78 16.32 23.15
C THR A 2 -2.08 16.57 22.39
N ALA A 3 -2.36 15.75 21.37
CA ALA A 3 -3.60 15.82 20.61
C ALA A 3 -4.21 14.41 20.45
N LYS A 4 -5.53 14.29 20.64
CA LYS A 4 -6.27 13.06 20.41
C LYS A 4 -6.56 12.91 18.92
N ASN A 5 -5.99 11.90 18.25
CA ASN A 5 -6.18 11.67 16.81
C ASN A 5 -7.39 10.79 16.49
N GLY A 6 -7.76 9.89 17.38
CA GLY A 6 -8.90 8.97 17.23
C GLY A 6 -9.47 8.54 18.58
N ASP A 7 -10.48 7.70 18.55
CA ASP A 7 -11.14 7.16 19.73
C ASP A 7 -10.81 5.67 19.92
N PRO A 8 -9.92 5.32 20.87
CA PRO A 8 -9.51 3.92 21.06
C PRO A 8 -10.66 3.02 21.52
N ASP A 9 -11.67 3.57 22.23
CA ASP A 9 -12.85 2.81 22.65
C ASP A 9 -13.72 2.37 21.46
N LYS A 10 -13.52 2.99 20.31
CA LYS A 10 -14.15 2.63 19.02
C LYS A 10 -13.25 1.83 18.09
N GLY A 11 -12.07 1.43 18.56
CA GLY A 11 -11.10 0.66 17.80
C GLY A 11 -10.09 1.49 17.00
N ALA A 12 -10.11 2.84 17.12
CA ALA A 12 -9.13 3.66 16.43
C ALA A 12 -7.75 3.54 17.09
N THR A 13 -6.73 3.24 16.27
CA THR A 13 -5.34 3.10 16.71
C THR A 13 -4.39 3.90 15.83
N GLY A 14 -3.16 4.13 16.28
CA GLY A 14 -2.12 4.84 15.52
C GLY A 14 -0.95 3.91 15.27
N THR A 15 -0.74 3.52 14.01
CA THR A 15 0.35 2.63 13.59
C THR A 15 1.29 3.30 12.57
N SER A 16 0.87 4.42 11.96
CA SER A 16 1.69 5.17 11.01
C SER A 16 2.72 6.05 11.69
N ALA A 17 3.88 6.23 11.05
CA ALA A 17 4.86 7.23 11.45
C ALA A 17 4.38 8.64 11.08
N PRO A 18 4.50 9.65 11.97
CA PRO A 18 4.17 11.02 11.64
C PRO A 18 5.15 11.60 10.63
N LEU A 19 4.64 12.36 9.65
CA LEU A 19 5.43 13.10 8.68
C LEU A 19 5.44 14.60 9.02
N VAL A 20 6.62 15.17 9.17
CA VAL A 20 6.77 16.63 9.32
C VAL A 20 6.85 17.29 7.96
N VAL A 21 5.91 18.21 7.68
CA VAL A 21 5.85 18.99 6.44
C VAL A 21 5.72 20.45 6.79
N LYS A 22 6.78 21.22 6.52
CA LYS A 22 6.85 22.66 6.88
C LYS A 22 6.61 22.87 8.39
N ASP A 23 5.52 23.55 8.73
CA ASP A 23 5.05 23.88 10.07
C ASP A 23 3.99 22.90 10.61
N LYS A 24 3.83 21.76 9.98
CA LYS A 24 2.78 20.77 10.31
C LYS A 24 3.34 19.39 10.60
N VAL A 25 2.62 18.64 11.43
CA VAL A 25 2.79 17.20 11.61
C VAL A 25 1.56 16.51 11.05
N LEU A 26 1.77 15.64 10.06
CA LEU A 26 0.73 14.83 9.45
C LEU A 26 0.73 13.43 10.06
N ILE A 27 -0.44 12.92 10.37
CA ILE A 27 -0.62 11.57 10.93
C ILE A 27 -1.90 10.94 10.38
N GLY A 28 -1.80 9.67 10.02
CA GLY A 28 -2.95 8.86 9.67
C GLY A 28 -3.60 8.19 10.87
N ILE A 29 -4.51 7.24 10.60
CA ILE A 29 -5.19 6.44 11.61
C ILE A 29 -5.50 5.05 11.07
N SER A 30 -5.53 4.06 11.98
CA SER A 30 -5.92 2.68 11.75
C SER A 30 -7.22 2.34 12.46
N GLY A 31 -7.80 1.18 12.15
CA GLY A 31 -9.00 0.66 12.80
C GLY A 31 -10.11 0.29 11.81
N GLY A 32 -9.77 0.03 10.55
CA GLY A 32 -10.73 -0.41 9.53
C GLY A 32 -11.50 -1.65 9.98
N GLU A 33 -10.83 -2.66 10.51
CA GLU A 33 -11.40 -3.91 11.03
C GLU A 33 -12.28 -3.72 12.29
N PHE A 34 -12.41 -2.46 12.75
CA PHE A 34 -13.34 -2.05 13.81
C PHE A 34 -14.40 -1.07 13.32
N GLY A 35 -14.50 -0.85 11.99
CA GLY A 35 -15.43 0.08 11.39
C GLY A 35 -15.12 1.55 11.72
N VAL A 36 -13.85 1.91 11.81
CA VAL A 36 -13.44 3.31 11.98
C VAL A 36 -13.50 4.01 10.63
N GLN A 37 -14.18 5.16 10.55
CA GLN A 37 -14.04 6.07 9.42
C GLN A 37 -12.69 6.75 9.49
N CYS A 38 -11.77 6.37 8.62
CA CYS A 38 -10.39 6.76 8.74
C CYS A 38 -10.04 8.07 8.02
N HIS A 39 -8.93 8.69 8.44
CA HIS A 39 -8.55 10.04 7.99
C HIS A 39 -7.04 10.28 8.10
N VAL A 40 -6.56 11.32 7.43
CA VAL A 40 -5.28 11.97 7.72
C VAL A 40 -5.55 13.31 8.39
N THR A 41 -4.78 13.63 9.43
CA THR A 41 -4.88 14.92 10.14
C THR A 41 -3.53 15.64 10.11
N ALA A 42 -3.56 16.93 9.81
CA ALA A 42 -2.42 17.82 9.99
C ALA A 42 -2.61 18.65 11.26
N TYR A 43 -1.58 18.63 12.09
CA TYR A 43 -1.49 19.43 13.31
C TYR A 43 -0.40 20.49 13.15
N ASP A 44 -0.63 21.69 13.67
CA ASP A 44 0.41 22.72 13.78
C ASP A 44 1.58 22.22 14.65
N LEU A 45 2.77 22.26 14.14
CA LEU A 45 3.97 21.70 14.76
C LEU A 45 4.27 22.31 16.15
N LYS A 46 3.94 23.59 16.36
CA LYS A 46 4.26 24.31 17.61
C LYS A 46 3.16 24.16 18.67
N SER A 47 1.90 24.25 18.25
CA SER A 47 0.76 24.31 19.15
C SER A 47 0.00 23.00 19.32
N GLY A 48 0.14 22.05 18.39
CA GLY A 48 -0.65 20.82 18.31
C GLY A 48 -2.12 21.04 17.93
N LYS A 49 -2.50 22.25 17.50
CA LYS A 49 -3.85 22.52 17.01
C LYS A 49 -4.06 21.86 15.66
N GLN A 50 -5.22 21.25 15.47
CA GLN A 50 -5.60 20.69 14.17
C GLN A 50 -5.70 21.83 13.14
N VAL A 51 -4.97 21.68 12.03
CA VAL A 51 -5.03 22.60 10.88
C VAL A 51 -6.09 22.13 9.90
N TRP A 52 -6.04 20.86 9.50
CA TRP A 52 -7.05 20.22 8.69
C TRP A 52 -7.14 18.72 9.01
N ARG A 53 -8.28 18.12 8.67
CA ARG A 53 -8.51 16.67 8.72
C ARG A 53 -9.30 16.27 7.49
N ALA A 54 -8.81 15.28 6.75
CA ALA A 54 -9.45 14.75 5.56
C ALA A 54 -9.76 13.27 5.75
N PHE A 55 -11.04 12.92 5.69
CA PHE A 55 -11.49 11.54 5.72
C PHE A 55 -11.24 10.85 4.36
N SER A 56 -11.21 9.52 4.35
CA SER A 56 -11.10 8.75 3.11
C SER A 56 -12.44 8.60 2.42
N GLU A 57 -13.54 8.47 3.17
CA GLU A 57 -14.91 8.36 2.67
C GLU A 57 -15.81 9.42 3.30
N GLY A 58 -16.93 9.70 2.65
CA GLY A 58 -17.97 10.59 3.17
C GLY A 58 -18.33 11.74 2.26
N PRO A 59 -19.01 12.78 2.79
CA PRO A 59 -19.34 14.01 2.06
C PRO A 59 -18.10 14.74 1.53
N ASP A 60 -18.25 15.45 0.42
CA ASP A 60 -17.15 16.14 -0.28
C ASP A 60 -16.35 17.09 0.63
N ASP A 61 -17.02 17.76 1.58
CA ASP A 61 -16.38 18.65 2.56
C ASP A 61 -15.56 17.91 3.61
N GLN A 62 -15.97 16.70 4.03
CA GLN A 62 -15.22 15.86 4.97
C GLN A 62 -14.02 15.19 4.31
N ILE A 63 -14.17 14.72 3.08
CA ILE A 63 -13.06 14.13 2.32
C ILE A 63 -12.18 15.19 1.68
N MET A 64 -12.53 16.47 1.82
CA MET A 64 -11.79 17.61 1.28
C MET A 64 -11.48 17.47 -0.22
N VAL A 65 -12.51 17.18 -1.02
CA VAL A 65 -12.47 17.22 -2.47
C VAL A 65 -13.33 18.36 -2.99
N ASP A 66 -12.87 18.99 -4.06
CA ASP A 66 -13.67 19.96 -4.83
C ASP A 66 -14.23 19.21 -6.04
N PRO A 67 -15.57 19.11 -6.17
CA PRO A 67 -16.19 18.32 -7.24
C PRO A 67 -15.75 18.70 -8.67
N GLU A 68 -15.36 19.96 -8.87
CA GLU A 68 -15.00 20.50 -10.19
C GLU A 68 -13.48 20.54 -10.42
N LYS A 69 -12.67 20.68 -9.34
CA LYS A 69 -11.22 20.89 -9.42
C LYS A 69 -10.41 19.67 -9.06
N THR A 70 -10.90 18.84 -8.11
CA THR A 70 -10.24 17.56 -7.82
C THR A 70 -10.45 16.60 -8.98
N THR A 71 -9.38 15.98 -9.48
CA THR A 71 -9.46 15.11 -10.65
C THR A 71 -9.19 13.65 -10.32
N VAL A 72 -9.81 12.77 -11.09
CA VAL A 72 -9.47 11.36 -11.21
C VAL A 72 -9.15 11.05 -12.67
N LEU A 73 -7.92 10.62 -12.96
CA LEU A 73 -7.45 10.33 -14.33
C LEU A 73 -7.73 11.50 -15.30
N GLY A 74 -7.52 12.73 -14.84
CA GLY A 74 -7.69 13.96 -15.62
C GLY A 74 -9.14 14.47 -15.76
N LYS A 75 -10.12 13.80 -15.15
CA LYS A 75 -11.53 14.22 -15.17
C LYS A 75 -11.96 14.69 -13.77
N PRO A 76 -12.82 15.71 -13.62
CA PRO A 76 -13.39 16.10 -12.33
C PRO A 76 -14.08 14.93 -11.64
N VAL A 77 -13.92 14.81 -10.31
CA VAL A 77 -14.55 13.73 -9.54
C VAL A 77 -16.07 13.84 -9.49
N GLY A 78 -16.60 15.05 -9.63
CA GLY A 78 -18.03 15.33 -9.53
C GLY A 78 -18.54 15.37 -8.10
N LYS A 79 -19.76 15.91 -7.93
CA LYS A 79 -20.43 16.08 -6.65
C LYS A 79 -20.76 14.72 -6.01
N ASP A 80 -20.60 14.63 -4.69
CA ASP A 80 -20.90 13.44 -3.88
C ASP A 80 -20.17 12.19 -4.40
N SER A 81 -18.92 12.37 -4.85
CA SER A 81 -18.14 11.34 -5.55
C SER A 81 -17.90 10.09 -4.71
N SER A 82 -17.78 10.22 -3.40
CA SER A 82 -17.70 9.11 -2.45
C SER A 82 -19.11 8.56 -2.14
N LEU A 83 -20.02 9.39 -1.66
CA LEU A 83 -21.33 8.96 -1.16
C LEU A 83 -22.15 8.15 -2.18
N LYS A 84 -22.07 8.50 -3.47
CA LYS A 84 -22.76 7.77 -4.55
C LYS A 84 -22.31 6.31 -4.74
N THR A 85 -21.22 5.93 -4.11
CA THR A 85 -20.60 4.60 -4.24
C THR A 85 -20.70 3.76 -2.97
N TRP A 86 -21.44 4.25 -1.98
CA TRP A 86 -21.74 3.55 -0.74
C TRP A 86 -23.25 3.37 -0.58
N GLN A 87 -23.67 2.26 0.02
CA GLN A 87 -25.06 2.02 0.36
C GLN A 87 -25.41 2.69 1.68
N GLY A 88 -26.34 3.65 1.66
CA GLY A 88 -26.79 4.34 2.87
C GLY A 88 -25.64 4.98 3.65
N ASP A 89 -25.57 4.65 4.94
CA ASP A 89 -24.59 5.21 5.88
C ASP A 89 -23.34 4.33 6.09
N GLN A 90 -23.13 3.31 5.27
CA GLN A 90 -21.99 2.39 5.41
C GLN A 90 -20.63 3.11 5.41
N TRP A 91 -20.50 4.22 4.71
CA TRP A 91 -19.29 5.05 4.71
C TRP A 91 -18.89 5.55 6.10
N LYS A 92 -19.82 5.66 7.07
CA LYS A 92 -19.52 6.09 8.45
C LYS A 92 -18.70 5.07 9.26
N ILE A 93 -18.72 3.84 8.79
CA ILE A 93 -17.94 2.72 9.32
C ILE A 93 -17.08 2.09 8.21
N GLY A 94 -16.73 2.91 7.20
CA GLY A 94 -16.23 2.49 5.90
C GLY A 94 -14.76 2.06 5.87
N GLY A 95 -13.98 2.33 6.89
CA GLY A 95 -12.54 1.98 6.90
C GLY A 95 -11.70 2.99 6.16
N GLY A 96 -11.12 2.61 5.01
CA GLY A 96 -10.23 3.45 4.21
C GLY A 96 -9.06 4.00 4.99
N CYS A 97 -8.46 3.20 5.86
CA CYS A 97 -7.49 3.65 6.85
C CYS A 97 -6.17 4.10 6.22
N THR A 98 -5.47 5.00 6.90
CA THR A 98 -4.30 5.71 6.38
C THR A 98 -3.09 5.42 7.27
N TRP A 99 -2.86 4.14 7.56
CA TRP A 99 -1.86 3.66 8.51
C TRP A 99 -0.45 3.49 7.92
N GLY A 100 -0.29 3.68 6.60
CA GLY A 100 0.97 3.49 5.90
C GLY A 100 1.83 4.74 5.80
N TRP A 101 2.63 4.79 4.75
CA TRP A 101 3.65 5.80 4.52
C TRP A 101 3.10 7.01 3.76
N MET A 102 3.62 8.19 4.07
CA MET A 102 3.32 9.43 3.35
C MET A 102 4.58 9.99 2.70
N ALA A 103 4.46 10.60 1.51
CA ALA A 103 5.53 11.30 0.84
C ALA A 103 5.14 12.76 0.56
N TYR A 104 6.14 13.66 0.53
CA TYR A 104 5.93 15.08 0.27
C TYR A 104 6.81 15.59 -0.86
N ASP A 105 6.23 16.27 -1.83
CA ASP A 105 6.94 17.02 -2.87
C ASP A 105 6.91 18.52 -2.55
N PRO A 106 8.02 19.12 -2.11
CA PRO A 106 8.09 20.55 -1.80
C PRO A 106 7.91 21.44 -3.02
N GLY A 107 8.28 20.97 -4.21
CA GLY A 107 8.16 21.72 -5.46
C GLY A 107 6.72 21.85 -5.97
N LEU A 108 5.86 20.88 -5.65
CA LEU A 108 4.44 20.90 -5.96
C LEU A 108 3.57 21.26 -4.75
N ASN A 109 4.16 21.29 -3.55
CA ASN A 109 3.47 21.41 -2.27
C ASN A 109 2.38 20.35 -2.06
N LEU A 110 2.64 19.12 -2.52
CA LEU A 110 1.71 18.01 -2.44
C LEU A 110 2.19 16.92 -1.51
N VAL A 111 1.28 16.42 -0.67
CA VAL A 111 1.45 15.21 0.13
C VAL A 111 0.73 14.07 -0.59
N TYR A 112 1.41 12.92 -0.69
CA TYR A 112 0.88 11.70 -1.28
C TYR A 112 0.77 10.61 -0.22
N TYR A 113 -0.35 9.91 -0.21
CA TYR A 113 -0.57 8.74 0.65
C TYR A 113 -1.68 7.86 0.09
N GLY A 114 -1.74 6.63 0.57
CA GLY A 114 -2.80 5.69 0.22
C GLY A 114 -3.82 5.51 1.33
N SER A 115 -5.05 5.21 0.96
CA SER A 115 -6.07 4.69 1.87
C SER A 115 -6.20 3.18 1.71
N GLY A 116 -6.50 2.50 2.81
CA GLY A 116 -6.66 1.06 2.88
C GLY A 116 -8.01 0.55 2.42
N ASN A 117 -8.26 -0.70 2.74
CA ASN A 117 -9.46 -1.45 2.40
C ASN A 117 -10.74 -0.82 2.98
N PRO A 118 -11.89 -1.03 2.32
CA PRO A 118 -13.19 -0.69 2.90
C PRO A 118 -13.62 -1.73 3.95
N SER A 119 -14.30 -1.31 5.01
CA SER A 119 -14.92 -2.19 6.01
C SER A 119 -16.34 -2.60 5.54
N THR A 120 -16.77 -3.84 5.66
CA THR A 120 -16.04 -5.01 6.16
C THR A 120 -15.25 -5.69 5.02
N TRP A 121 -14.52 -6.76 5.31
CA TRP A 121 -13.93 -7.61 4.28
C TRP A 121 -14.98 -8.39 3.44
N ASN A 122 -16.23 -8.45 3.89
CA ASN A 122 -17.34 -9.01 3.14
C ASN A 122 -17.92 -7.97 2.15
N PRO A 123 -17.66 -8.09 0.83
CA PRO A 123 -18.09 -7.10 -0.17
C PRO A 123 -19.62 -6.99 -0.30
N LYS A 124 -20.37 -8.08 0.00
CA LYS A 124 -21.83 -8.08 -0.05
C LYS A 124 -22.47 -7.09 0.91
N GLN A 125 -21.82 -6.77 2.02
CA GLN A 125 -22.34 -5.82 3.01
C GLN A 125 -22.12 -4.36 2.63
N ARG A 126 -21.31 -4.07 1.60
CA ARG A 126 -20.98 -2.72 1.14
C ARG A 126 -20.92 -2.60 -0.38
N PRO A 127 -22.03 -2.84 -1.09
CA PRO A 127 -22.04 -2.78 -2.54
C PRO A 127 -21.64 -1.40 -3.08
N GLY A 128 -21.05 -1.37 -4.27
CA GLY A 128 -20.55 -0.19 -4.96
C GLY A 128 -19.03 -0.08 -4.92
N ASP A 129 -18.47 0.94 -5.57
CA ASP A 129 -17.01 1.15 -5.67
C ASP A 129 -16.33 1.49 -4.33
N ASN A 130 -17.09 1.87 -3.31
CA ASN A 130 -16.61 2.28 -1.98
C ASN A 130 -15.51 3.38 -2.03
N LYS A 131 -15.75 4.40 -2.82
CA LYS A 131 -14.81 5.53 -2.95
C LYS A 131 -14.76 6.35 -1.65
N TRP A 132 -13.59 6.75 -1.20
CA TRP A 132 -12.27 6.61 -1.77
C TRP A 132 -11.40 5.71 -0.88
N SER A 133 -11.82 4.48 -0.61
CA SER A 133 -10.94 3.42 -0.12
C SER A 133 -10.01 2.98 -1.25
N MET A 134 -8.91 2.29 -0.95
CA MET A 134 -7.94 1.79 -1.92
C MET A 134 -7.40 2.86 -2.87
N THR A 135 -7.18 4.07 -2.38
CA THR A 135 -6.99 5.27 -3.21
C THR A 135 -5.69 5.98 -2.89
N ILE A 136 -4.93 6.34 -3.93
CA ILE A 136 -3.84 7.31 -3.82
C ILE A 136 -4.44 8.71 -3.82
N PHE A 137 -4.15 9.49 -2.77
CA PHE A 137 -4.48 10.91 -2.67
C PHE A 137 -3.25 11.76 -2.90
N ALA A 138 -3.40 12.84 -3.70
CA ALA A 138 -2.46 13.95 -3.76
C ALA A 138 -3.14 15.18 -3.18
N ARG A 139 -2.68 15.65 -2.01
CA ARG A 139 -3.30 16.76 -1.29
C ARG A 139 -2.35 17.94 -1.16
N ASP A 140 -2.89 19.12 -1.29
CA ASP A 140 -2.18 20.35 -0.92
C ASP A 140 -1.82 20.31 0.57
N ALA A 141 -0.54 20.45 0.89
CA ALA A 141 -0.03 20.28 2.24
C ALA A 141 -0.53 21.36 3.22
N ASP A 142 -0.87 22.54 2.71
CA ASP A 142 -1.32 23.67 3.56
C ASP A 142 -2.81 23.59 3.87
N THR A 143 -3.63 23.21 2.89
CA THR A 143 -5.08 23.24 2.97
C THR A 143 -5.74 21.88 3.18
N GLY A 144 -5.06 20.78 2.87
CA GLY A 144 -5.63 19.42 2.87
C GLY A 144 -6.51 19.11 1.66
N GLN A 145 -6.76 20.08 0.76
CA GLN A 145 -7.59 19.86 -0.44
C GLN A 145 -6.93 18.88 -1.40
N ALA A 146 -7.67 17.87 -1.85
CA ALA A 146 -7.19 16.94 -2.85
C ALA A 146 -7.08 17.63 -4.22
N LYS A 147 -5.92 17.48 -4.86
CA LYS A 147 -5.68 17.90 -6.24
C LYS A 147 -6.12 16.83 -7.21
N TRP A 148 -5.71 15.60 -6.94
CA TRP A 148 -6.15 14.43 -7.67
C TRP A 148 -6.22 13.21 -6.75
N VAL A 149 -7.00 12.23 -7.18
CA VAL A 149 -7.17 10.93 -6.54
C VAL A 149 -7.12 9.82 -7.59
N TYR A 150 -6.69 8.62 -7.19
CA TYR A 150 -6.75 7.44 -8.06
C TYR A 150 -7.06 6.20 -7.23
N GLN A 151 -8.23 5.59 -7.45
CA GLN A 151 -8.64 4.36 -6.79
C GLN A 151 -8.08 3.15 -7.53
N MET A 152 -7.20 2.40 -6.87
CA MET A 152 -6.46 1.28 -7.45
C MET A 152 -7.29 0.01 -7.51
N THR A 153 -8.09 -0.25 -6.48
CA THR A 153 -8.97 -1.43 -6.39
C THR A 153 -10.39 -0.99 -6.00
N PRO A 154 -11.22 -0.57 -6.97
CA PRO A 154 -12.65 -0.29 -6.71
C PRO A 154 -13.34 -1.53 -6.18
N HIS A 155 -14.21 -1.39 -5.17
CA HIS A 155 -14.93 -2.50 -4.53
C HIS A 155 -13.98 -3.61 -4.07
N ASP A 156 -12.92 -3.25 -3.35
CA ASP A 156 -11.96 -4.25 -2.87
C ASP A 156 -12.66 -5.40 -2.14
N GLU A 157 -12.35 -6.63 -2.55
CA GLU A 157 -12.99 -7.86 -2.12
C GLU A 157 -12.03 -8.81 -1.38
N TRP A 158 -10.76 -8.37 -1.16
CA TRP A 158 -9.65 -9.24 -0.78
C TRP A 158 -8.80 -8.72 0.37
N ASP A 159 -9.10 -7.53 0.90
CA ASP A 159 -8.29 -6.81 1.87
C ASP A 159 -6.93 -6.36 1.29
N PHE A 160 -6.97 -5.80 0.08
CA PHE A 160 -5.78 -5.22 -0.54
C PHE A 160 -5.61 -3.76 -0.13
N ASP A 161 -4.95 -3.48 0.96
CA ASP A 161 -4.68 -2.12 1.42
C ASP A 161 -3.80 -1.30 0.47
N GLY A 162 -4.22 -0.10 0.13
CA GLY A 162 -3.47 0.83 -0.74
C GLY A 162 -2.48 1.73 -0.02
N VAL A 163 -2.00 1.37 1.15
CA VAL A 163 -1.28 2.25 2.09
C VAL A 163 0.24 2.22 1.97
N ASN A 164 0.79 1.37 1.11
CA ASN A 164 2.23 1.24 0.92
C ASN A 164 2.87 2.57 0.49
N GLU A 165 4.19 2.67 0.60
CA GLU A 165 4.93 3.90 0.32
C GLU A 165 4.72 4.43 -1.11
N MET A 166 4.79 5.76 -1.23
CA MET A 166 4.78 6.50 -2.49
C MET A 166 6.20 6.96 -2.79
N ILE A 167 6.87 6.36 -3.79
CA ILE A 167 8.24 6.70 -4.14
C ILE A 167 8.25 7.76 -5.23
N LEU A 168 8.80 8.93 -4.91
CA LEU A 168 8.86 10.06 -5.83
C LEU A 168 10.19 10.05 -6.58
N SER A 169 10.14 10.12 -7.91
CA SER A 169 11.32 10.18 -8.78
C SER A 169 11.08 11.09 -9.98
N ASP A 170 12.15 11.63 -10.52
CA ASP A 170 12.11 12.38 -11.78
C ASP A 170 12.82 11.56 -12.85
N GLN A 171 12.11 11.18 -13.90
CA GLN A 171 12.61 10.29 -14.93
C GLN A 171 12.11 10.69 -16.33
N GLN A 172 12.80 10.19 -17.37
CA GLN A 172 12.32 10.27 -18.74
C GLN A 172 11.36 9.09 -19.00
N ILE A 173 10.13 9.38 -19.40
CA ILE A 173 9.15 8.38 -19.84
C ILE A 173 8.39 8.88 -21.07
N GLY A 174 8.26 8.04 -22.09
CA GLY A 174 7.61 8.42 -23.33
C GLY A 174 8.29 9.59 -24.05
N GLY A 175 9.61 9.77 -23.87
CA GLY A 175 10.38 10.88 -24.48
C GLY A 175 10.27 12.22 -23.75
N ALA A 176 9.56 12.31 -22.62
CA ALA A 176 9.40 13.53 -21.83
C ALA A 176 9.92 13.38 -20.41
N ALA A 177 10.50 14.45 -19.86
CA ALA A 177 10.83 14.52 -18.44
C ALA A 177 9.54 14.58 -17.62
N ARG A 178 9.37 13.66 -16.68
CA ARG A 178 8.17 13.53 -15.86
C ARG A 178 8.51 13.49 -14.37
N LYS A 179 7.66 14.10 -13.58
CA LYS A 179 7.65 13.95 -12.12
C LYS A 179 6.81 12.71 -11.80
N LEU A 180 7.44 11.62 -11.39
CA LEU A 180 6.78 10.34 -11.20
C LEU A 180 6.50 10.05 -9.72
N LEU A 181 5.38 9.37 -9.47
CA LEU A 181 5.07 8.64 -8.27
C LEU A 181 4.97 7.17 -8.65
N THR A 182 5.78 6.32 -8.01
CA THR A 182 5.68 4.86 -8.18
C THR A 182 5.21 4.24 -6.87
N HIS A 183 4.23 3.34 -6.98
CA HIS A 183 3.59 2.67 -5.86
C HIS A 183 3.44 1.18 -6.15
N PHE A 184 3.83 0.36 -5.19
CA PHE A 184 3.66 -1.10 -5.24
C PHE A 184 2.54 -1.48 -4.27
N ASP A 185 1.36 -1.72 -4.84
CA ASP A 185 0.16 -1.98 -4.05
C ASP A 185 0.04 -3.43 -3.59
N ARG A 186 -0.65 -3.69 -2.47
CA ARG A 186 -0.93 -5.05 -2.00
C ARG A 186 -1.61 -5.90 -3.07
N ASN A 187 -2.42 -5.31 -3.93
CA ASN A 187 -3.14 -5.99 -5.01
C ASN A 187 -2.23 -6.66 -6.05
N GLY A 188 -0.90 -6.47 -5.95
CA GLY A 188 0.11 -7.06 -6.81
C GLY A 188 0.41 -6.29 -8.09
N LEU A 189 -0.14 -5.08 -8.21
CA LEU A 189 0.13 -4.17 -9.33
C LEU A 189 1.08 -3.04 -8.89
N GLY A 190 2.11 -2.82 -9.70
CA GLY A 190 2.98 -1.65 -9.60
C GLY A 190 2.45 -0.54 -10.48
N TYR A 191 2.20 0.62 -9.87
CA TYR A 191 1.65 1.79 -10.53
C TYR A 191 2.72 2.86 -10.68
N THR A 192 2.81 3.48 -11.87
CA THR A 192 3.57 4.69 -12.09
C THR A 192 2.63 5.78 -12.60
N LEU A 193 2.55 6.89 -11.86
CA LEU A 193 1.71 8.04 -12.19
C LEU A 193 2.57 9.28 -12.37
N ASP A 194 2.11 10.22 -13.17
CA ASP A 194 2.60 11.60 -13.11
C ASP A 194 2.09 12.23 -11.81
N ARG A 195 3.00 12.55 -10.88
CA ARG A 195 2.61 12.99 -9.53
C ARG A 195 2.01 14.40 -9.47
N ALA A 196 2.17 15.19 -10.54
CA ALA A 196 1.55 16.51 -10.60
C ALA A 196 0.07 16.45 -11.00
N THR A 197 -0.30 15.47 -11.83
CA THR A 197 -1.62 15.42 -12.50
C THR A 197 -2.46 14.20 -12.14
N GLY A 198 -1.84 13.12 -11.63
CA GLY A 198 -2.49 11.84 -11.41
C GLY A 198 -2.69 11.03 -12.70
N GLU A 199 -2.04 11.40 -13.82
CA GLU A 199 -2.07 10.61 -15.05
C GLU A 199 -1.46 9.24 -14.82
N LEU A 200 -2.21 8.17 -15.09
CA LEU A 200 -1.72 6.80 -15.00
C LEU A 200 -0.87 6.47 -16.23
N LEU A 201 0.41 6.14 -16.00
CA LEU A 201 1.39 5.87 -17.03
C LEU A 201 1.69 4.38 -17.16
N VAL A 202 1.80 3.67 -16.05
CA VAL A 202 2.06 2.22 -15.97
C VAL A 202 1.20 1.62 -14.87
N ALA A 203 0.64 0.44 -15.14
CA ALA A 203 -0.04 -0.40 -14.15
C ALA A 203 0.16 -1.86 -14.55
N GLU A 204 1.17 -2.52 -13.98
CA GLU A 204 1.59 -3.87 -14.36
C GLU A 204 1.83 -4.75 -13.14
N LYS A 205 1.67 -6.06 -13.29
CA LYS A 205 1.91 -7.04 -12.22
C LYS A 205 3.40 -7.10 -11.87
N TYR A 206 3.72 -6.88 -10.60
CA TYR A 206 5.10 -7.05 -10.11
C TYR A 206 5.34 -8.41 -9.43
N ASP A 207 4.28 -9.21 -9.29
CA ASP A 207 4.34 -10.65 -9.04
C ASP A 207 3.58 -11.38 -10.18
N PRO A 208 4.25 -12.27 -10.93
CA PRO A 208 3.62 -12.97 -12.07
C PRO A 208 2.48 -13.91 -11.68
N LYS A 209 2.35 -14.25 -10.39
CA LYS A 209 1.25 -15.13 -9.90
C LYS A 209 -0.05 -14.40 -9.60
N VAL A 210 -0.06 -13.09 -9.60
CA VAL A 210 -1.30 -12.29 -9.44
C VAL A 210 -2.35 -12.75 -10.45
N ASN A 211 -3.51 -13.21 -9.96
CA ASN A 211 -4.52 -13.84 -10.78
C ASN A 211 -5.94 -13.27 -10.64
N TRP A 212 -6.22 -12.44 -9.63
CA TRP A 212 -7.55 -11.86 -9.40
C TRP A 212 -7.98 -10.91 -10.54
N THR A 213 -7.03 -10.40 -11.29
CA THR A 213 -7.26 -9.51 -12.43
C THR A 213 -6.42 -9.94 -13.64
N SER A 214 -6.93 -9.69 -14.84
CA SER A 214 -6.16 -9.83 -16.08
C SER A 214 -5.23 -8.64 -16.35
N GLY A 215 -5.32 -7.56 -15.57
CA GLY A 215 -4.58 -6.31 -15.69
C GLY A 215 -5.50 -5.10 -15.56
N VAL A 216 -4.93 -3.90 -15.70
CA VAL A 216 -5.66 -2.63 -15.68
C VAL A 216 -6.06 -2.22 -17.10
N ASP A 217 -7.23 -1.63 -17.24
CA ASP A 217 -7.64 -1.05 -18.51
C ASP A 217 -6.87 0.26 -18.78
N MET A 218 -5.92 0.20 -19.70
CA MET A 218 -5.06 1.33 -20.06
C MET A 218 -5.54 2.12 -21.30
N ASP A 219 -6.69 1.74 -21.88
CA ASP A 219 -7.26 2.51 -23.00
C ASP A 219 -7.96 3.77 -22.48
N LYS A 220 -7.36 4.93 -22.75
CA LYS A 220 -7.88 6.25 -22.33
C LYS A 220 -9.28 6.57 -22.87
N ASN A 221 -9.72 5.89 -23.93
CA ASN A 221 -11.05 6.06 -24.51
C ASN A 221 -12.08 5.10 -23.89
N SER A 222 -11.64 4.13 -23.11
CA SER A 222 -12.51 3.18 -22.44
C SER A 222 -13.27 3.84 -21.30
N PRO A 223 -14.55 3.48 -21.07
CA PRO A 223 -15.29 3.93 -19.89
C PRO A 223 -14.73 3.34 -18.58
N THR A 224 -13.93 2.29 -18.66
CA THR A 224 -13.28 1.61 -17.53
C THR A 224 -11.78 1.92 -17.43
N TYR A 225 -11.29 2.98 -18.13
CA TYR A 225 -9.90 3.40 -18.06
C TYR A 225 -9.41 3.53 -16.62
N GLY A 226 -8.27 2.91 -16.34
CA GLY A 226 -7.64 2.90 -15.02
C GLY A 226 -8.24 1.89 -14.03
N ARG A 227 -9.22 1.09 -14.42
CA ARG A 227 -9.82 0.06 -13.54
C ARG A 227 -9.20 -1.31 -13.80
N PRO A 228 -8.97 -2.13 -12.75
CA PRO A 228 -8.60 -3.52 -12.92
C PRO A 228 -9.73 -4.31 -13.59
N LYS A 229 -9.35 -5.24 -14.46
CA LYS A 229 -10.28 -6.19 -15.12
C LYS A 229 -10.38 -7.44 -14.27
N VAL A 230 -11.26 -7.40 -13.27
CA VAL A 230 -11.46 -8.49 -12.30
C VAL A 230 -11.90 -9.77 -13.00
N LEU A 231 -11.35 -10.91 -12.59
CA LEU A 231 -11.74 -12.22 -13.07
C LEU A 231 -12.79 -12.84 -12.13
N ASP A 232 -13.98 -13.11 -12.63
CA ASP A 232 -15.14 -13.54 -11.85
C ASP A 232 -14.87 -14.75 -10.95
N GLN A 233 -14.02 -15.68 -11.38
CA GLN A 233 -13.63 -16.86 -10.59
C GLN A 233 -12.87 -16.55 -9.30
N TYR A 234 -12.28 -15.36 -9.19
CA TYR A 234 -11.54 -14.89 -8.00
C TYR A 234 -12.26 -13.75 -7.27
N SER A 235 -13.43 -13.33 -7.75
CA SER A 235 -14.27 -12.34 -7.10
C SER A 235 -15.07 -12.97 -5.97
N THR A 236 -14.83 -12.56 -4.74
CA THR A 236 -15.57 -13.04 -3.58
C THR A 236 -17.00 -12.50 -3.59
N ASP A 237 -17.24 -11.32 -4.19
CA ASP A 237 -18.59 -10.80 -4.42
C ASP A 237 -19.38 -11.69 -5.38
N LYS A 238 -18.79 -12.12 -6.49
CA LYS A 238 -19.48 -12.99 -7.48
C LYS A 238 -19.78 -14.37 -6.93
N GLN A 239 -18.86 -14.93 -6.15
CA GLN A 239 -19.02 -16.27 -5.56
C GLN A 239 -20.01 -16.27 -4.37
N GLY A 240 -20.07 -15.17 -3.61
CA GLY A 240 -21.04 -14.96 -2.53
C GLY A 240 -20.54 -15.27 -1.14
N GLU A 241 -21.40 -14.97 -0.15
CA GLU A 241 -21.16 -15.26 1.28
C GLU A 241 -21.12 -16.77 1.54
N ASP A 242 -20.40 -17.18 2.58
CA ASP A 242 -20.25 -18.56 3.04
C ASP A 242 -19.74 -19.51 1.95
N HIS A 243 -19.00 -18.94 0.98
CA HIS A 243 -18.31 -19.67 -0.08
C HIS A 243 -16.80 -19.48 0.03
N ASN A 244 -16.08 -20.59 0.20
CA ASN A 244 -14.62 -20.57 0.27
C ASN A 244 -14.02 -20.45 -1.14
N ASN A 245 -13.63 -19.22 -1.52
CA ASN A 245 -12.98 -18.92 -2.79
C ASN A 245 -11.52 -19.33 -2.73
N LYS A 246 -11.10 -20.23 -3.63
CA LYS A 246 -9.80 -20.86 -3.58
C LYS A 246 -8.79 -20.28 -4.57
N GLY A 247 -7.52 -20.27 -4.15
CA GLY A 247 -6.39 -20.00 -5.04
C GLY A 247 -6.27 -18.55 -5.49
N ILE A 248 -6.74 -17.60 -4.72
CA ILE A 248 -6.58 -16.17 -5.00
C ILE A 248 -5.14 -15.75 -4.75
N CYS A 249 -4.51 -15.11 -5.71
CA CYS A 249 -3.16 -14.57 -5.60
C CYS A 249 -3.14 -13.10 -6.00
N PRO A 250 -2.59 -12.19 -5.17
CA PRO A 250 -1.94 -12.46 -3.88
C PRO A 250 -2.94 -12.78 -2.77
N ALA A 251 -2.42 -13.20 -1.61
CA ALA A 251 -3.20 -13.24 -0.37
C ALA A 251 -3.52 -11.84 0.16
N ALA A 252 -4.32 -11.73 1.22
CA ALA A 252 -4.70 -10.46 1.85
C ALA A 252 -3.50 -9.60 2.29
N LEU A 253 -2.40 -10.23 2.73
CA LEU A 253 -1.16 -9.50 3.02
C LEU A 253 -0.50 -8.88 1.78
N GLY A 254 -1.06 -9.11 0.59
CA GLY A 254 -0.60 -8.55 -0.67
C GLY A 254 0.67 -9.16 -1.23
N SER A 255 1.01 -8.79 -2.48
CA SER A 255 2.35 -9.08 -3.03
C SER A 255 3.45 -8.24 -2.37
N LYS A 256 3.10 -7.24 -1.58
CA LYS A 256 3.93 -6.42 -0.69
C LYS A 256 3.02 -5.76 0.35
N ASP A 257 3.51 -5.55 1.55
CA ASP A 257 2.83 -4.84 2.63
C ASP A 257 3.63 -3.59 3.03
N GLU A 258 3.74 -3.26 4.33
CA GLU A 258 4.42 -2.06 4.84
C GLU A 258 5.93 -2.02 4.62
N GLN A 259 6.59 -3.13 4.29
CA GLN A 259 8.02 -3.14 4.04
C GLN A 259 8.40 -2.26 2.83
N PRO A 260 9.19 -1.17 3.02
CA PRO A 260 9.39 -0.20 1.96
C PRO A 260 10.36 -0.69 0.87
N ALA A 261 10.03 -0.40 -0.38
CA ALA A 261 10.94 -0.50 -1.50
C ALA A 261 11.94 0.66 -1.53
N ALA A 262 13.01 0.53 -2.30
CA ALA A 262 13.99 1.58 -2.51
C ALA A 262 14.15 1.90 -3.99
N TYR A 263 14.54 3.13 -4.32
CA TYR A 263 14.84 3.58 -5.67
C TYR A 263 16.30 4.00 -5.80
N SER A 264 16.95 3.62 -6.90
CA SER A 264 18.27 4.13 -7.25
C SER A 264 18.20 5.01 -8.50
N PRO A 265 18.62 6.29 -8.42
CA PRO A 265 18.66 7.17 -9.58
C PRO A 265 19.74 6.75 -10.61
N GLU A 266 20.76 5.99 -10.20
CA GLU A 266 21.80 5.50 -11.09
C GLU A 266 21.34 4.36 -12.01
N THR A 267 20.60 3.40 -11.45
CA THR A 267 20.04 2.29 -12.22
C THR A 267 18.65 2.60 -12.78
N GLN A 268 17.97 3.60 -12.22
CA GLN A 268 16.56 3.94 -12.45
C GLN A 268 15.61 2.77 -12.16
N LEU A 269 16.01 1.86 -11.25
CA LEU A 269 15.25 0.69 -10.83
C LEU A 269 14.73 0.87 -9.39
N PHE A 270 13.59 0.25 -9.14
CA PHE A 270 13.01 0.09 -7.82
C PHE A 270 13.34 -1.32 -7.29
N TYR A 271 13.79 -1.41 -6.04
CA TYR A 271 14.11 -2.68 -5.39
C TYR A 271 13.01 -3.00 -4.40
N VAL A 272 12.27 -4.04 -4.68
CA VAL A 272 11.00 -4.33 -4.02
C VAL A 272 11.07 -5.64 -3.28
N PRO A 273 10.93 -5.61 -1.94
CA PRO A 273 10.70 -6.82 -1.15
C PRO A 273 9.27 -7.30 -1.38
N THR A 274 9.07 -8.57 -1.75
CA THR A 274 7.74 -9.08 -2.08
C THR A 274 7.33 -10.27 -1.24
N ASN A 275 6.01 -10.40 -1.10
CA ASN A 275 5.30 -11.58 -0.66
C ASN A 275 4.85 -12.35 -1.90
N HIS A 276 5.07 -13.65 -1.91
CA HIS A 276 4.69 -14.54 -3.00
C HIS A 276 3.76 -15.62 -2.44
N VAL A 277 2.54 -15.21 -2.08
CA VAL A 277 1.59 -15.99 -1.27
C VAL A 277 0.20 -15.86 -1.87
N CYS A 278 -0.52 -16.99 -1.92
CA CYS A 278 -1.92 -17.06 -2.31
C CYS A 278 -2.80 -17.37 -1.10
N MET A 279 -4.11 -17.29 -1.26
CA MET A 279 -5.07 -17.56 -0.19
C MET A 279 -6.32 -18.29 -0.69
N ASP A 280 -6.96 -18.97 0.25
CA ASP A 280 -8.38 -19.26 0.21
C ASP A 280 -9.11 -18.24 1.09
N TYR A 281 -10.26 -17.77 0.66
CA TYR A 281 -10.96 -16.65 1.31
C TYR A 281 -12.46 -16.90 1.34
N GLU A 282 -13.05 -16.81 2.53
CA GLU A 282 -14.48 -17.05 2.74
C GLU A 282 -15.12 -15.86 3.45
N PRO A 283 -15.90 -15.00 2.72
CA PRO A 283 -16.63 -13.90 3.33
C PRO A 283 -17.87 -14.42 4.05
N PHE A 284 -18.18 -13.84 5.20
CA PHE A 284 -19.38 -14.13 5.98
C PHE A 284 -20.00 -12.86 6.55
N LYS A 285 -21.29 -12.94 6.88
CA LYS A 285 -22.01 -11.80 7.44
C LYS A 285 -21.55 -11.49 8.86
N VAL A 286 -21.26 -10.22 9.11
CA VAL A 286 -20.88 -9.70 10.44
C VAL A 286 -21.73 -8.48 10.79
N SER A 287 -22.03 -8.29 12.07
CA SER A 287 -22.75 -7.11 12.58
C SER A 287 -21.77 -6.12 13.22
N TYR A 288 -21.95 -4.83 12.92
CA TYR A 288 -21.16 -3.78 13.52
C TYR A 288 -21.54 -3.56 15.00
N THR A 289 -20.52 -3.53 15.83
CA THR A 289 -20.59 -3.03 17.22
C THR A 289 -19.35 -2.20 17.49
N ALA A 290 -19.51 -0.96 17.91
CA ALA A 290 -18.38 -0.05 18.14
C ALA A 290 -17.35 -0.66 19.08
N GLY A 291 -16.07 -0.61 18.70
CA GLY A 291 -14.95 -1.16 19.48
C GLY A 291 -14.83 -2.69 19.43
N GLN A 292 -15.64 -3.37 18.64
CA GLN A 292 -15.54 -4.82 18.40
C GLN A 292 -15.04 -5.10 16.97
N PRO A 293 -14.39 -6.26 16.75
CA PRO A 293 -13.96 -6.66 15.40
C PRO A 293 -15.12 -6.69 14.40
N TYR A 294 -14.93 -6.04 13.26
CA TYR A 294 -15.87 -5.93 12.15
C TYR A 294 -15.23 -6.43 10.84
N VAL A 295 -14.67 -7.64 10.88
CA VAL A 295 -13.88 -8.22 9.78
C VAL A 295 -14.79 -8.81 8.69
N GLY A 296 -15.56 -9.84 8.99
CA GLY A 296 -16.51 -10.44 8.05
C GLY A 296 -15.90 -11.38 7.01
N ALA A 297 -14.72 -11.93 7.26
CA ALA A 297 -14.11 -12.98 6.46
C ALA A 297 -13.13 -13.83 7.27
N THR A 298 -12.87 -15.04 6.79
CA THR A 298 -11.76 -15.88 7.22
C THR A 298 -10.92 -16.27 6.01
N LEU A 299 -9.65 -16.56 6.22
CA LEU A 299 -8.73 -16.91 5.16
C LEU A 299 -7.65 -17.90 5.60
N SER A 300 -7.05 -18.59 4.65
CA SER A 300 -5.83 -19.36 4.80
C SER A 300 -4.81 -18.95 3.75
N MET A 301 -3.53 -18.96 4.09
CA MET A 301 -2.46 -18.50 3.20
C MET A 301 -1.44 -19.62 2.95
N TYR A 302 -0.91 -19.69 1.73
CA TYR A 302 0.04 -20.71 1.29
C TYR A 302 0.85 -20.25 0.07
N PRO A 303 2.01 -20.90 -0.22
CA PRO A 303 2.77 -20.60 -1.43
C PRO A 303 1.93 -20.80 -2.70
N PRO A 304 2.22 -20.11 -3.80
CA PRO A 304 1.51 -20.34 -5.06
C PRO A 304 1.59 -21.81 -5.50
N PRO A 305 0.54 -22.36 -6.09
CA PRO A 305 0.54 -23.77 -6.52
C PRO A 305 1.73 -24.11 -7.42
N GLY A 306 2.44 -25.19 -7.05
CA GLY A 306 3.64 -25.66 -7.75
C GLY A 306 4.93 -24.92 -7.41
N GLU A 307 4.92 -23.99 -6.47
CA GLU A 307 6.10 -23.28 -5.96
C GLU A 307 6.26 -23.52 -4.45
N SER A 308 7.49 -23.40 -3.97
CA SER A 308 7.82 -23.57 -2.54
C SER A 308 8.31 -22.28 -1.89
N ASN A 309 8.70 -21.27 -2.70
CA ASN A 309 9.12 -19.98 -2.19
C ASN A 309 7.89 -19.08 -1.91
N MET A 310 7.95 -18.33 -0.82
CA MET A 310 6.90 -17.39 -0.41
C MET A 310 7.31 -15.93 -0.55
N GLY A 311 8.50 -15.66 -1.08
CA GLY A 311 8.98 -14.30 -1.32
C GLY A 311 9.91 -14.20 -2.51
N ASN A 312 10.01 -12.99 -3.03
CA ASN A 312 11.02 -12.62 -4.01
C ASN A 312 11.56 -11.24 -3.64
N PHE A 313 12.85 -11.01 -3.90
CA PHE A 313 13.40 -9.66 -3.90
C PHE A 313 13.67 -9.28 -5.35
N ILE A 314 12.96 -8.28 -5.86
CA ILE A 314 12.97 -7.94 -7.30
C ILE A 314 13.53 -6.55 -7.55
N ALA A 315 14.09 -6.36 -8.75
CA ALA A 315 14.28 -5.03 -9.33
C ALA A 315 13.23 -4.78 -10.40
N TRP A 316 12.57 -3.64 -10.32
CA TRP A 316 11.45 -3.24 -11.17
C TRP A 316 11.78 -1.96 -11.94
N ASP A 317 11.49 -1.95 -13.23
CA ASP A 317 11.55 -0.73 -14.05
C ASP A 317 10.19 -0.05 -14.09
N GLY A 318 10.06 1.07 -13.38
CA GLY A 318 8.81 1.83 -13.27
C GLY A 318 8.34 2.48 -14.60
N LYS A 319 9.19 2.54 -15.60
CA LYS A 319 8.83 3.11 -16.93
C LYS A 319 8.17 2.07 -17.84
N THR A 320 8.56 0.83 -17.68
CA THR A 320 8.11 -0.28 -18.55
C THR A 320 7.18 -1.26 -17.84
N GLY A 321 7.10 -1.22 -16.50
CA GLY A 321 6.35 -2.18 -15.73
C GLY A 321 6.95 -3.59 -15.76
N LYS A 322 8.26 -3.71 -15.89
CA LYS A 322 8.94 -5.02 -16.03
C LYS A 322 9.89 -5.29 -14.88
N ILE A 323 9.96 -6.55 -14.48
CA ILE A 323 10.98 -7.07 -13.57
C ILE A 323 12.29 -7.18 -14.35
N ALA A 324 13.34 -6.48 -13.89
CA ALA A 324 14.68 -6.53 -14.46
C ALA A 324 15.44 -7.78 -14.00
N TRP A 325 15.32 -8.11 -12.71
CA TRP A 325 15.83 -9.35 -12.10
C TRP A 325 15.03 -9.72 -10.86
N SER A 326 15.11 -10.97 -10.43
CA SER A 326 14.38 -11.51 -9.26
C SER A 326 15.23 -12.56 -8.54
N ASN A 327 15.32 -12.42 -7.21
CA ASN A 327 15.91 -13.41 -6.31
C ASN A 327 14.78 -14.06 -5.51
N LYS A 328 14.66 -15.39 -5.63
CA LYS A 328 13.70 -16.18 -4.84
C LYS A 328 14.18 -16.33 -3.40
N GLU A 329 13.26 -16.14 -2.45
CA GLU A 329 13.47 -16.35 -1.03
C GLU A 329 12.46 -17.38 -0.51
N GLN A 330 12.90 -18.22 0.44
CA GLN A 330 12.05 -19.29 0.97
C GLN A 330 10.77 -18.73 1.58
N PHE A 331 10.88 -17.64 2.34
CA PHE A 331 9.77 -16.95 2.98
C PHE A 331 9.57 -15.55 2.39
N SER A 332 8.45 -14.93 2.70
CA SER A 332 8.18 -13.54 2.34
C SER A 332 9.34 -12.62 2.74
N VAL A 333 9.70 -11.69 1.87
CA VAL A 333 10.71 -10.68 2.17
C VAL A 333 10.02 -9.53 2.88
N TRP A 334 10.04 -9.55 4.21
CA TRP A 334 9.32 -8.59 5.05
C TRP A 334 10.17 -7.40 5.51
N SER A 335 11.46 -7.40 5.22
CA SER A 335 12.37 -6.29 5.51
C SER A 335 12.31 -5.23 4.43
N GLY A 336 12.42 -3.95 4.81
CA GLY A 336 12.60 -2.86 3.85
C GLY A 336 13.93 -2.96 3.09
N ALA A 337 13.96 -2.45 1.87
CA ALA A 337 15.13 -2.37 1.01
C ALA A 337 15.93 -1.08 1.26
N LEU A 338 17.26 -1.16 1.16
CA LEU A 338 18.17 0.00 1.18
C LEU A 338 19.02 -0.01 -0.08
N ALA A 339 18.86 0.97 -0.97
CA ALA A 339 19.75 1.20 -2.11
C ALA A 339 20.84 2.21 -1.75
N THR A 340 22.08 1.95 -2.15
CA THR A 340 23.22 2.83 -1.92
C THR A 340 23.81 3.36 -3.20
N ALA A 341 24.47 4.53 -3.15
CA ALA A 341 25.16 5.12 -4.30
C ALA A 341 26.34 4.26 -4.82
N GLY A 342 26.84 3.33 -3.99
CA GLY A 342 27.88 2.39 -4.40
C GLY A 342 27.37 1.21 -5.28
N GLY A 343 26.10 1.22 -5.70
CA GLY A 343 25.53 0.17 -6.53
C GLY A 343 25.21 -1.13 -5.79
N VAL A 344 25.07 -1.05 -4.46
CA VAL A 344 24.72 -2.18 -3.59
C VAL A 344 23.35 -1.95 -2.99
N VAL A 345 22.53 -2.99 -2.97
CA VAL A 345 21.23 -3.00 -2.33
C VAL A 345 21.21 -4.00 -1.19
N PHE A 346 20.68 -3.57 -0.03
CA PHE A 346 20.55 -4.42 1.15
C PHE A 346 19.10 -4.75 1.45
N TYR A 347 18.83 -5.95 1.94
CA TYR A 347 17.55 -6.39 2.49
C TYR A 347 17.76 -7.52 3.50
N GLY A 348 16.76 -7.73 4.34
CA GLY A 348 16.75 -8.84 5.32
C GLY A 348 15.81 -9.96 4.91
N THR A 349 16.01 -11.15 5.45
CA THR A 349 15.13 -12.32 5.26
C THR A 349 14.53 -12.78 6.58
N LEU A 350 13.39 -13.48 6.53
CA LEU A 350 12.81 -14.12 7.73
C LEU A 350 13.68 -15.25 8.28
N GLU A 351 14.54 -15.83 7.47
CA GLU A 351 15.57 -16.77 7.92
C GLU A 351 16.70 -16.10 8.71
N GLY A 352 16.69 -14.77 8.83
CA GLY A 352 17.68 -14.00 9.58
C GLY A 352 18.97 -13.68 8.82
N TYR A 353 18.94 -13.64 7.50
CA TYR A 353 20.08 -13.17 6.71
C TYR A 353 19.91 -11.68 6.33
N LEU A 354 20.89 -10.88 6.70
CA LEU A 354 21.10 -9.58 6.03
C LEU A 354 21.89 -9.87 4.75
N LYS A 355 21.29 -9.57 3.60
CA LYS A 355 21.88 -9.76 2.27
C LYS A 355 22.26 -8.45 1.64
N ALA A 356 23.36 -8.46 0.86
CA ALA A 356 23.75 -7.38 -0.02
C ALA A 356 23.86 -7.92 -1.45
N VAL A 357 23.22 -7.25 -2.39
CA VAL A 357 23.18 -7.66 -3.80
C VAL A 357 23.63 -6.51 -4.72
N ASP A 358 24.19 -6.87 -5.87
CA ASP A 358 24.50 -5.92 -6.93
C ASP A 358 23.21 -5.32 -7.49
N ALA A 359 23.12 -4.01 -7.54
CA ALA A 359 21.93 -3.27 -7.93
C ALA A 359 21.46 -3.55 -9.36
N LYS A 360 22.39 -3.83 -10.29
CA LYS A 360 22.08 -4.04 -11.71
C LYS A 360 21.67 -5.48 -12.03
N THR A 361 22.24 -6.45 -11.30
CA THR A 361 22.12 -7.87 -11.65
C THR A 361 21.41 -8.73 -10.61
N GLY A 362 21.22 -8.22 -9.38
CA GLY A 362 20.68 -8.99 -8.27
C GLY A 362 21.66 -10.05 -7.70
N LYS A 363 22.91 -10.11 -8.20
CA LYS A 363 23.93 -11.08 -7.73
C LYS A 363 24.22 -10.84 -6.26
N GLU A 364 24.13 -11.89 -5.43
CA GLU A 364 24.53 -11.83 -4.02
C GLU A 364 26.03 -11.52 -3.92
N LEU A 365 26.33 -10.45 -3.19
CA LEU A 365 27.70 -9.97 -2.93
C LEU A 365 28.15 -10.37 -1.52
N TYR A 366 27.21 -10.36 -0.57
CA TYR A 366 27.48 -10.62 0.84
C TYR A 366 26.20 -11.07 1.54
N LYS A 367 26.34 -11.91 2.55
CA LYS A 367 25.27 -12.24 3.51
C LYS A 367 25.84 -12.43 4.91
N PHE A 368 25.04 -12.04 5.90
CA PHE A 368 25.38 -12.18 7.31
C PHE A 368 24.19 -12.73 8.08
N LYS A 369 24.41 -13.79 8.87
CA LYS A 369 23.38 -14.41 9.70
C LYS A 369 23.21 -13.62 10.99
N THR A 370 22.00 -13.14 11.26
CA THR A 370 21.58 -12.51 12.52
C THR A 370 20.95 -13.54 13.45
N PRO A 371 20.77 -13.23 14.75
CA PRO A 371 20.18 -14.17 15.71
C PRO A 371 18.72 -14.55 15.45
N SER A 372 17.95 -13.69 14.75
CA SER A 372 16.52 -13.92 14.46
C SER A 372 16.22 -13.47 13.03
N GLY A 373 14.98 -13.71 12.56
CA GLY A 373 14.46 -13.16 11.32
C GLY A 373 14.52 -11.62 11.30
N ILE A 374 14.44 -11.04 10.11
CA ILE A 374 14.52 -9.59 9.89
C ILE A 374 13.24 -9.10 9.23
N ILE A 375 12.47 -8.28 9.95
CA ILE A 375 11.32 -7.53 9.41
C ILE A 375 11.57 -6.02 9.46
N GLY A 376 12.62 -5.58 10.18
CA GLY A 376 12.98 -4.18 10.29
C GLY A 376 13.61 -3.62 9.02
N ASN A 377 13.52 -2.31 8.86
CA ASN A 377 14.15 -1.61 7.76
C ASN A 377 15.67 -1.60 7.91
N VAL A 378 16.37 -1.79 6.80
CA VAL A 378 17.81 -1.60 6.73
C VAL A 378 18.11 -0.11 6.56
N THR A 379 18.99 0.43 7.38
CA THR A 379 19.42 1.83 7.32
C THR A 379 20.93 1.93 7.24
N THR A 380 21.43 3.09 6.79
CA THR A 380 22.87 3.38 6.77
C THR A 380 23.16 4.74 7.37
N TYR A 381 24.32 4.84 8.03
CA TYR A 381 24.84 6.10 8.57
C TYR A 381 26.36 6.13 8.51
N GLU A 382 26.94 7.29 8.61
CA GLU A 382 28.38 7.49 8.70
C GLU A 382 28.77 7.90 10.13
N HIS A 383 29.84 7.32 10.63
CA HIS A 383 30.48 7.73 11.88
C HIS A 383 31.98 7.57 11.79
N GLY A 384 32.74 8.64 12.11
CA GLY A 384 34.21 8.64 12.07
C GLY A 384 34.80 8.28 10.70
N GLY A 385 34.19 8.70 9.60
CA GLY A 385 34.64 8.42 8.23
C GLY A 385 34.38 6.98 7.76
N LYS A 386 33.57 6.21 8.51
CA LYS A 386 33.16 4.85 8.15
C LYS A 386 31.65 4.78 7.96
N GLN A 387 31.20 4.13 6.89
CA GLN A 387 29.81 3.81 6.67
C GLN A 387 29.42 2.55 7.46
N TYR A 388 28.29 2.62 8.14
CA TYR A 388 27.69 1.51 8.86
C TYR A 388 26.32 1.19 8.26
N VAL A 389 25.98 -0.09 8.26
CA VAL A 389 24.65 -0.60 7.94
C VAL A 389 24.04 -1.12 9.23
N ALA A 390 22.85 -0.66 9.59
CA ALA A 390 22.11 -1.05 10.78
C ALA A 390 20.80 -1.72 10.40
N VAL A 391 20.46 -2.77 11.11
CA VAL A 391 19.18 -3.50 10.94
C VAL A 391 18.70 -4.01 12.30
N LEU A 392 17.40 -3.99 12.52
CA LEU A 392 16.77 -4.64 13.67
C LEU A 392 16.48 -6.11 13.30
N SER A 393 17.02 -7.03 14.11
CA SER A 393 16.76 -8.46 13.99
C SER A 393 15.69 -8.87 15.00
N GLY A 394 14.57 -9.37 14.51
CA GLY A 394 13.39 -9.80 15.27
C GLY A 394 12.23 -10.07 14.33
N VAL A 395 11.27 -10.88 14.76
CA VAL A 395 10.05 -11.22 14.02
C VAL A 395 8.84 -10.84 14.85
N GLY A 396 7.80 -10.30 14.19
CA GLY A 396 6.54 -9.92 14.81
C GLY A 396 5.50 -9.53 13.76
N GLY A 397 4.38 -8.91 14.21
CA GLY A 397 3.30 -8.49 13.31
C GLY A 397 2.74 -9.63 12.45
N TRP A 398 2.29 -9.32 11.26
CA TRP A 398 1.78 -10.30 10.29
C TRP A 398 2.79 -11.41 9.96
N ALA A 399 4.07 -11.05 9.78
CA ALA A 399 5.13 -12.03 9.54
C ALA A 399 5.25 -13.04 10.70
N GLY A 400 5.12 -12.57 11.94
CA GLY A 400 5.16 -13.43 13.12
C GLY A 400 3.92 -14.30 13.30
N ILE A 401 2.74 -13.78 12.98
CA ILE A 401 1.47 -14.46 13.21
C ILE A 401 1.11 -15.41 12.06
N GLY A 402 1.13 -14.90 10.81
CA GLY A 402 0.62 -15.64 9.66
C GLY A 402 1.67 -16.52 9.00
N LEU A 403 2.84 -15.97 8.72
CA LEU A 403 3.89 -16.67 7.97
C LEU A 403 4.81 -17.48 8.85
N ALA A 404 5.21 -16.97 10.02
CA ALA A 404 6.08 -17.66 10.94
C ALA A 404 5.41 -18.87 11.61
N ALA A 405 4.08 -18.90 11.73
CA ALA A 405 3.34 -20.05 12.25
C ALA A 405 3.52 -21.32 11.40
N GLY A 406 3.87 -21.18 10.12
CA GLY A 406 4.19 -22.29 9.23
C GLY A 406 5.69 -22.65 9.16
N LEU A 407 6.56 -21.92 9.88
CA LEU A 407 8.00 -22.19 9.89
C LEU A 407 8.31 -23.34 10.87
N PRO A 408 9.18 -24.29 10.49
CA PRO A 408 9.60 -25.35 11.40
C PRO A 408 10.44 -24.84 12.58
N ASP A 409 11.12 -23.71 12.43
CA ASP A 409 11.87 -23.01 13.48
C ASP A 409 11.87 -21.50 13.17
N PRO A 410 10.95 -20.73 13.77
CA PRO A 410 10.80 -19.30 13.47
C PRO A 410 11.83 -18.40 14.19
N THR A 411 12.77 -18.94 14.97
CA THR A 411 13.73 -18.17 15.78
C THR A 411 15.15 -18.22 15.25
#